data_41613038fb0734e6298e77e25135a437
#
_entry.id   41613038fb0734e6298e77e25135a437
#
_cell.length_a   1.000
_cell.length_b   1.000
_cell.length_c   1.000
_cell.angle_alpha   90.00
_cell.angle_beta   90.00
_cell.angle_gamma   90.00
#
_symmetry.space_group_name_H-M   'P 1'
#
loop_
_entity.id
_entity.type
_entity.pdbx_description
1 polymer ?
#
loop_
_entity_poly.entity_id
_entity_poly.type
_entity_poly.pdbx_seq_one_letter_code
_entity_poly.pdbx_strand_id
1 'polypeptide(L)'
;SEDAKHVYTGQVAYDNVYGNLSEFTEKVGENRQKFGTKFGYDDENRPTSLTYSASGKEIGQSTTTIDKLNRTTFSAVKLGSKTFTSEYHFAAGGYGTGSVTNLVSSITQPGCNCGYGYDDNGNIASATLNGKWTGYTYDALGQLIQVNDHSDTRSGENGTTWKYTYDLGGNILKKERFAYADTTNPLETVTYTYGDANWRDKLTAVNGSTIRYDAIGNPLNDGTWTYTWQNGRQLQKMQKSGVTAEFVYNADGLRVQKTVNGV
;
A
#
# COMPACT_ATOMS: atom_id res chain seq x y z
N SER A 1 -20.09 12.00 39.83
CA SER A 1 -19.00 12.02 38.83
C SER A 1 -19.41 13.01 37.77
N GLU A 2 -18.79 14.18 37.73
CA GLU A 2 -18.96 15.14 36.66
C GLU A 2 -18.36 14.55 35.40
N ASP A 3 -19.15 14.27 34.39
CA ASP A 3 -18.70 13.94 33.05
C ASP A 3 -17.87 15.11 32.51
N ALA A 4 -16.57 14.88 32.34
CA ALA A 4 -15.68 15.82 31.69
C ALA A 4 -16.25 16.12 30.29
N LYS A 5 -16.82 17.30 30.10
CA LYS A 5 -17.29 17.77 28.79
C LYS A 5 -16.08 17.95 27.89
N HIS A 6 -15.82 17.00 27.02
CA HIS A 6 -14.89 17.18 25.91
C HIS A 6 -15.46 18.24 24.98
N VAL A 7 -15.03 19.49 25.14
CA VAL A 7 -15.46 20.60 24.29
C VAL A 7 -14.61 20.56 23.02
N TYR A 8 -15.24 20.19 21.90
CA TYR A 8 -14.72 20.34 20.58
C TYR A 8 -15.41 21.49 19.86
N THR A 9 -14.64 22.38 19.23
CA THR A 9 -15.17 23.41 18.34
C THR A 9 -14.35 23.47 17.08
N GLY A 10 -15.03 23.38 15.93
CA GLY A 10 -14.43 23.54 14.60
C GLY A 10 -14.92 24.83 13.95
N GLN A 11 -14.04 25.50 13.22
CA GLN A 11 -14.34 26.67 12.40
C GLN A 11 -13.71 26.51 11.04
N VAL A 12 -14.42 26.91 9.99
CA VAL A 12 -13.95 26.90 8.60
C VAL A 12 -13.96 28.33 8.06
N ALA A 13 -12.99 28.67 7.24
CA ALA A 13 -12.95 29.89 6.47
C ALA A 13 -12.76 29.54 4.98
N TYR A 14 -13.31 30.36 4.12
CA TYR A 14 -13.22 30.21 2.66
C TYR A 14 -12.59 31.46 2.05
N ASP A 15 -11.92 31.31 0.91
CA ASP A 15 -11.44 32.48 0.16
C ASP A 15 -12.63 33.22 -0.50
N ASN A 16 -12.44 34.53 -0.74
CA ASN A 16 -13.50 35.38 -1.28
C ASN A 16 -13.59 35.37 -2.82
N VAL A 17 -12.66 34.67 -3.50
CA VAL A 17 -12.56 34.70 -4.96
C VAL A 17 -13.23 33.46 -5.57
N TYR A 18 -12.84 32.28 -5.12
CA TYR A 18 -13.31 31.00 -5.65
C TYR A 18 -14.18 30.22 -4.68
N GLY A 19 -14.27 30.64 -3.42
CA GLY A 19 -15.01 29.93 -2.37
C GLY A 19 -14.30 28.68 -1.87
N ASN A 20 -12.99 28.56 -2.06
CA ASN A 20 -12.22 27.43 -1.58
C ASN A 20 -12.02 27.50 -0.06
N LEU A 21 -11.86 26.34 0.54
CA LEU A 21 -11.50 26.21 1.95
C LEU A 21 -10.11 26.82 2.18
N SER A 22 -10.02 27.96 2.83
CA SER A 22 -8.76 28.66 3.10
C SER A 22 -8.14 28.30 4.45
N GLU A 23 -8.96 28.07 5.46
CA GLU A 23 -8.49 27.67 6.79
C GLU A 23 -9.51 26.78 7.51
N PHE A 24 -9.04 25.74 8.16
CA PHE A 24 -9.77 24.97 9.15
C PHE A 24 -9.10 25.12 10.51
N THR A 25 -9.89 25.44 11.54
CA THR A 25 -9.38 25.58 12.90
C THR A 25 -10.21 24.74 13.86
N GLU A 26 -9.54 24.03 14.74
CA GLU A 26 -10.18 23.25 15.79
C GLU A 26 -9.60 23.57 17.16
N LYS A 27 -10.44 23.46 18.19
CA LYS A 27 -10.05 23.57 19.60
C LYS A 27 -10.49 22.31 20.31
N VAL A 28 -9.58 21.65 21.01
CA VAL A 28 -9.79 20.39 21.69
C VAL A 28 -9.42 20.49 23.16
N GLY A 29 -10.28 19.95 24.02
CA GLY A 29 -10.06 19.85 25.47
C GLY A 29 -10.35 21.12 26.26
N GLU A 30 -10.28 21.01 27.59
CA GLU A 30 -10.56 22.10 28.55
C GLU A 30 -9.58 23.26 28.39
N ASN A 31 -8.31 23.01 28.14
CA ASN A 31 -7.29 24.03 27.89
C ASN A 31 -7.35 24.67 26.50
N ARG A 32 -8.34 24.27 25.68
CA ARG A 32 -8.66 24.82 24.37
C ARG A 32 -7.42 24.99 23.46
N GLN A 33 -6.57 23.97 23.40
CA GLN A 33 -5.48 23.97 22.46
C GLN A 33 -6.02 24.15 21.04
N LYS A 34 -5.53 25.18 20.35
CA LYS A 34 -5.98 25.52 18.99
C LYS A 34 -5.04 24.85 17.99
N PHE A 35 -5.63 24.06 17.08
CA PHE A 35 -4.96 23.56 15.88
C PHE A 35 -5.54 24.26 14.66
N GLY A 36 -4.72 24.53 13.69
CA GLY A 36 -5.13 25.15 12.42
C GLY A 36 -4.49 24.49 11.24
N THR A 37 -5.25 24.37 10.15
CA THR A 37 -4.76 23.97 8.85
C THR A 37 -5.13 25.05 7.85
N LYS A 38 -4.12 25.63 7.17
CA LYS A 38 -4.32 26.57 6.06
C LYS A 38 -4.09 25.85 4.75
N PHE A 39 -4.90 26.18 3.77
CA PHE A 39 -4.89 25.61 2.42
C PHE A 39 -4.38 26.66 1.43
N GLY A 40 -3.48 26.25 0.53
CA GLY A 40 -3.01 27.07 -0.59
C GLY A 40 -3.32 26.38 -1.90
N TYR A 41 -3.57 27.20 -2.92
CA TYR A 41 -3.99 26.77 -4.26
C TYR A 41 -3.07 27.41 -5.31
N ASP A 42 -2.98 26.78 -6.48
CA ASP A 42 -2.33 27.38 -7.64
C ASP A 42 -3.31 28.22 -8.49
N ASP A 43 -2.82 28.77 -9.61
CA ASP A 43 -3.60 29.62 -10.49
C ASP A 43 -4.72 28.88 -11.22
N GLU A 44 -4.65 27.56 -11.32
CA GLU A 44 -5.69 26.67 -11.82
C GLU A 44 -6.66 26.19 -10.71
N ASN A 45 -6.56 26.77 -9.52
CA ASN A 45 -7.42 26.49 -8.38
C ASN A 45 -7.28 25.06 -7.82
N ARG A 46 -6.11 24.44 -7.97
CA ARG A 46 -5.79 23.11 -7.45
C ARG A 46 -5.11 23.24 -6.09
N PRO A 47 -5.42 22.40 -5.09
CA PRO A 47 -4.77 22.46 -3.79
C PRO A 47 -3.28 22.07 -3.90
N THR A 48 -2.38 22.97 -3.49
CA THR A 48 -0.93 22.79 -3.60
C THR A 48 -0.20 22.88 -2.26
N SER A 49 -0.83 23.39 -1.21
CA SER A 49 -0.18 23.41 0.09
C SER A 49 -1.13 23.30 1.27
N LEU A 50 -0.63 22.71 2.35
CA LEU A 50 -1.24 22.67 3.66
C LEU A 50 -0.24 23.15 4.70
N THR A 51 -0.61 24.11 5.55
CA THR A 51 0.21 24.56 6.65
C THR A 51 -0.49 24.23 7.96
N TYR A 52 0.17 23.46 8.82
CA TYR A 52 -0.34 23.02 10.11
C TYR A 52 0.21 23.90 11.23
N SER A 53 -0.66 24.30 12.15
CA SER A 53 -0.29 25.08 13.33
C SER A 53 -0.87 24.52 14.62
N ALA A 54 -0.16 24.69 15.72
CA ALA A 54 -0.65 24.43 17.07
C ALA A 54 -0.44 25.68 17.92
N SER A 55 -1.50 26.15 18.59
CA SER A 55 -1.51 27.38 19.41
C SER A 55 -0.94 28.61 18.67
N GLY A 56 -1.22 28.71 17.35
CA GLY A 56 -0.79 29.80 16.48
C GLY A 56 0.64 29.70 15.96
N LYS A 57 1.40 28.67 16.35
CA LYS A 57 2.75 28.40 15.85
C LYS A 57 2.70 27.32 14.76
N GLU A 58 3.36 27.56 13.62
CA GLU A 58 3.54 26.55 12.59
C GLU A 58 4.31 25.33 13.14
N ILE A 59 3.77 24.14 12.93
CA ILE A 59 4.36 22.87 13.32
C ILE A 59 4.76 22.03 12.11
N GLY A 60 4.19 22.31 10.94
CA GLY A 60 4.52 21.60 9.71
C GLY A 60 3.84 22.19 8.48
N GLN A 61 4.36 21.81 7.33
CA GLN A 61 3.83 22.19 6.03
C GLN A 61 3.93 21.01 5.06
N SER A 62 2.94 20.84 4.21
CA SER A 62 3.08 20.03 3.00
C SER A 62 2.89 20.90 1.76
N THR A 63 3.69 20.64 0.72
CA THR A 63 3.59 21.35 -0.56
C THR A 63 3.61 20.33 -1.70
N THR A 64 2.90 20.64 -2.79
CA THR A 64 2.81 19.79 -3.98
C THR A 64 2.94 20.67 -5.22
N THR A 65 3.75 20.26 -6.18
CA THR A 65 3.80 20.88 -7.50
C THR A 65 3.06 19.98 -8.49
N ILE A 66 2.15 20.56 -9.24
CA ILE A 66 1.30 19.87 -10.21
C ILE A 66 1.61 20.44 -11.60
N ASP A 67 1.84 19.58 -12.60
CA ASP A 67 2.10 20.00 -13.96
C ASP A 67 0.79 20.35 -14.73
N LYS A 68 0.94 20.78 -15.98
CA LYS A 68 -0.20 21.13 -16.86
C LYS A 68 -1.10 19.95 -17.23
N LEU A 69 -0.66 18.70 -17.00
CA LEU A 69 -1.45 17.49 -17.20
C LEU A 69 -2.08 16.99 -15.89
N ASN A 70 -2.08 17.84 -14.85
CA ASN A 70 -2.62 17.53 -13.52
C ASN A 70 -1.92 16.36 -12.82
N ARG A 71 -0.60 16.18 -13.08
CA ARG A 71 0.22 15.15 -12.43
C ARG A 71 1.10 15.80 -11.36
N THR A 72 1.23 15.17 -10.20
CA THR A 72 2.18 15.60 -9.18
C THR A 72 3.60 15.35 -9.67
N THR A 73 4.43 16.40 -9.75
CA THR A 73 5.86 16.31 -10.13
C THR A 73 6.79 16.45 -8.94
N PHE A 74 6.32 17.08 -7.87
CA PHE A 74 7.08 17.26 -6.64
C PHE A 74 6.15 17.31 -5.44
N SER A 75 6.59 16.76 -4.31
CA SER A 75 5.95 16.97 -3.01
C SER A 75 7.01 17.16 -1.92
N ALA A 76 6.70 17.95 -0.91
CA ALA A 76 7.53 18.13 0.27
C ALA A 76 6.67 18.13 1.53
N VAL A 77 7.18 17.50 2.59
CA VAL A 77 6.61 17.58 3.95
C VAL A 77 7.69 18.11 4.88
N LYS A 78 7.42 19.25 5.51
CA LYS A 78 8.29 19.89 6.49
C LYS A 78 7.71 19.73 7.89
N LEU A 79 8.50 19.23 8.82
CA LEU A 79 8.17 19.11 10.24
C LEU A 79 9.32 19.70 11.07
N GLY A 80 9.08 20.86 11.67
CA GLY A 80 10.14 21.62 12.35
C GLY A 80 11.28 21.99 11.40
N SER A 81 12.50 21.53 11.67
CA SER A 81 13.69 21.76 10.84
C SER A 81 13.93 20.68 9.77
N LYS A 82 13.14 19.63 9.74
CA LYS A 82 13.32 18.52 8.80
C LYS A 82 12.35 18.65 7.63
N THR A 83 12.85 18.39 6.42
CA THR A 83 12.06 18.33 5.20
C THR A 83 12.27 16.98 4.52
N PHE A 84 11.19 16.35 4.15
CA PHE A 84 11.18 15.15 3.30
C PHE A 84 10.60 15.53 1.95
N THR A 85 11.30 15.19 0.86
CA THR A 85 10.90 15.52 -0.51
C THR A 85 10.69 14.27 -1.35
N SER A 86 9.80 14.37 -2.34
CA SER A 86 9.62 13.36 -3.39
C SER A 86 9.52 14.07 -4.74
N GLU A 87 10.35 13.67 -5.69
CA GLU A 87 10.28 14.10 -7.09
C GLU A 87 9.76 12.96 -7.94
N TYR A 88 8.84 13.25 -8.85
CA TYR A 88 8.20 12.28 -9.73
C TYR A 88 8.53 12.64 -11.18
N HIS A 89 9.06 11.68 -11.91
CA HIS A 89 9.26 11.78 -13.36
C HIS A 89 8.33 10.80 -14.07
N PHE A 90 7.94 11.15 -15.29
CA PHE A 90 7.00 10.36 -16.07
C PHE A 90 7.64 9.85 -17.36
N ALA A 91 7.27 8.64 -17.77
CA ALA A 91 7.76 8.04 -18.98
C ALA A 91 7.32 8.86 -20.22
N ALA A 92 8.22 9.00 -21.18
CA ALA A 92 7.87 9.55 -22.49
C ALA A 92 6.89 8.62 -23.21
N GLY A 93 5.97 9.18 -23.99
CA GLY A 93 5.13 8.38 -24.87
C GLY A 93 5.90 7.87 -26.09
N GLY A 94 5.46 6.74 -26.66
CA GLY A 94 6.08 6.14 -27.83
C GLY A 94 5.80 6.86 -29.17
N TYR A 95 4.96 7.90 -29.17
CA TYR A 95 4.49 8.57 -30.39
C TYR A 95 5.06 9.98 -30.52
N GLY A 96 6.28 10.07 -31.09
CA GLY A 96 6.90 11.35 -31.46
C GLY A 96 7.55 12.12 -30.31
N THR A 97 8.30 13.16 -30.68
CA THR A 97 9.02 14.05 -29.75
C THR A 97 8.01 14.85 -28.90
N GLY A 98 8.10 14.74 -27.58
CA GLY A 98 7.24 15.48 -26.65
C GLY A 98 5.95 14.77 -26.25
N SER A 99 5.69 13.55 -26.75
CA SER A 99 4.60 12.74 -26.19
C SER A 99 4.91 12.33 -24.74
N VAL A 100 3.91 12.38 -23.89
CA VAL A 100 4.04 12.09 -22.45
C VAL A 100 2.97 11.10 -22.01
N THR A 101 3.27 10.34 -20.95
CA THR A 101 2.35 9.39 -20.35
C THR A 101 2.06 9.76 -18.89
N ASN A 102 1.09 9.09 -18.28
CA ASN A 102 0.88 9.14 -16.83
C ASN A 102 1.67 8.05 -16.08
N LEU A 103 2.51 7.29 -16.78
CA LEU A 103 3.34 6.24 -16.19
C LEU A 103 4.55 6.86 -15.49
N VAL A 104 4.70 6.64 -14.21
CA VAL A 104 5.83 7.15 -13.42
C VAL A 104 7.10 6.39 -13.83
N SER A 105 8.11 7.09 -14.37
CA SER A 105 9.41 6.48 -14.72
C SER A 105 10.39 6.46 -13.55
N SER A 106 10.30 7.43 -12.63
CA SER A 106 11.10 7.40 -11.40
C SER A 106 10.49 8.23 -10.28
N ILE A 107 10.84 7.85 -9.05
CA ILE A 107 10.58 8.60 -7.83
C ILE A 107 11.90 8.76 -7.10
N THR A 108 12.28 10.01 -6.83
CA THR A 108 13.51 10.35 -6.07
C THR A 108 13.13 10.92 -4.72
N GLN A 109 13.67 10.32 -3.66
CA GLN A 109 13.48 10.74 -2.27
C GLN A 109 14.81 10.70 -1.53
N PRO A 110 15.00 11.43 -0.41
CA PRO A 110 16.21 11.31 0.39
C PRO A 110 16.47 9.86 0.82
N GLY A 111 17.57 9.27 0.32
CA GLY A 111 17.96 7.89 0.61
C GLY A 111 17.15 6.80 -0.11
N CYS A 112 16.23 7.17 -1.00
CA CYS A 112 15.42 6.20 -1.74
C CYS A 112 15.17 6.66 -3.18
N ASN A 113 15.72 5.93 -4.15
CA ASN A 113 15.51 6.16 -5.58
C ASN A 113 14.83 4.95 -6.19
N CYS A 114 13.63 5.15 -6.72
CA CYS A 114 12.86 4.13 -7.45
C CYS A 114 12.86 4.46 -8.94
N GLY A 115 13.01 3.45 -9.79
CA GLY A 115 12.84 3.58 -11.23
C GLY A 115 11.92 2.50 -11.76
N TYR A 116 11.16 2.79 -12.83
CA TYR A 116 10.20 1.86 -13.44
C TYR A 116 10.36 1.86 -14.96
N GLY A 117 10.36 0.65 -15.53
CA GLY A 117 10.22 0.42 -16.96
C GLY A 117 8.93 -0.33 -17.24
N TYR A 118 8.33 -0.10 -18.40
CA TYR A 118 7.03 -0.64 -18.76
C TYR A 118 7.12 -1.45 -20.06
N ASP A 119 6.26 -2.45 -20.20
CA ASP A 119 6.02 -3.13 -21.47
C ASP A 119 5.05 -2.34 -22.36
N ASP A 120 4.81 -2.83 -23.57
CA ASP A 120 3.91 -2.17 -24.56
C ASP A 120 2.44 -2.15 -24.10
N ASN A 121 2.07 -2.98 -23.12
CA ASN A 121 0.72 -3.01 -22.54
C ASN A 121 0.59 -2.06 -21.33
N GLY A 122 1.69 -1.43 -20.90
CA GLY A 122 1.74 -0.55 -19.72
C GLY A 122 1.92 -1.29 -18.39
N ASN A 123 2.22 -2.58 -18.40
CA ASN A 123 2.60 -3.30 -17.20
C ASN A 123 4.03 -2.93 -16.79
N ILE A 124 4.35 -2.95 -15.50
CA ILE A 124 5.72 -2.72 -15.02
C ILE A 124 6.59 -3.91 -15.43
N ALA A 125 7.45 -3.75 -16.44
CA ALA A 125 8.40 -4.77 -16.89
C ALA A 125 9.68 -4.80 -16.04
N SER A 126 10.03 -3.66 -15.42
CA SER A 126 11.16 -3.60 -14.48
C SER A 126 10.94 -2.52 -13.41
N ALA A 127 11.53 -2.77 -12.25
CA ALA A 127 11.67 -1.78 -11.18
C ALA A 127 13.11 -1.76 -10.65
N THR A 128 13.56 -0.59 -10.20
CA THR A 128 14.82 -0.44 -9.47
C THR A 128 14.57 0.23 -8.13
N LEU A 129 15.23 -0.23 -7.09
CA LEU A 129 15.26 0.40 -5.79
C LEU A 129 16.70 0.58 -5.35
N ASN A 130 17.17 1.83 -5.28
CA ASN A 130 18.57 2.18 -4.95
C ASN A 130 19.57 1.38 -5.79
N GLY A 131 19.31 1.26 -7.09
CA GLY A 131 20.16 0.54 -8.04
C GLY A 131 19.98 -0.99 -8.07
N LYS A 132 19.18 -1.57 -7.19
CA LYS A 132 18.83 -3.00 -7.25
C LYS A 132 17.65 -3.18 -8.20
N TRP A 133 17.83 -4.06 -9.17
CA TRP A 133 16.87 -4.29 -10.25
C TRP A 133 15.98 -5.50 -9.98
N THR A 134 14.71 -5.37 -10.35
CA THR A 134 13.73 -6.46 -10.39
C THR A 134 13.03 -6.44 -11.74
N GLY A 135 12.99 -7.57 -12.44
CA GLY A 135 12.28 -7.71 -13.72
C GLY A 135 11.03 -8.55 -13.57
N TYR A 136 10.01 -8.21 -14.36
CA TYR A 136 8.70 -8.84 -14.35
C TYR A 136 8.33 -9.30 -15.76
N THR A 137 7.72 -10.47 -15.86
CA THR A 137 7.22 -11.01 -17.13
C THR A 137 5.77 -11.41 -16.96
N TYR A 138 4.96 -11.09 -17.95
CA TYR A 138 3.52 -11.34 -17.95
C TYR A 138 3.14 -12.25 -19.11
N ASP A 139 2.03 -12.97 -18.96
CA ASP A 139 1.41 -13.69 -20.05
C ASP A 139 0.50 -12.78 -20.91
N ALA A 140 -0.14 -13.36 -21.91
CA ALA A 140 -1.05 -12.63 -22.81
C ALA A 140 -2.31 -12.08 -22.12
N LEU A 141 -2.65 -12.55 -20.92
CA LEU A 141 -3.75 -12.07 -20.09
C LEU A 141 -3.31 -11.00 -19.09
N GLY A 142 -2.02 -10.61 -19.08
CA GLY A 142 -1.46 -9.66 -18.12
C GLY A 142 -1.21 -10.26 -16.74
N GLN A 143 -1.20 -11.59 -16.60
CA GLN A 143 -0.88 -12.26 -15.34
C GLN A 143 0.63 -12.35 -15.16
N LEU A 144 1.14 -12.04 -13.98
CA LEU A 144 2.56 -12.08 -13.65
C LEU A 144 3.05 -13.53 -13.59
N ILE A 145 3.85 -13.97 -14.57
CA ILE A 145 4.36 -15.36 -14.66
C ILE A 145 5.79 -15.52 -14.16
N GLN A 146 6.59 -14.44 -14.12
CA GLN A 146 7.96 -14.52 -13.63
C GLN A 146 8.41 -13.21 -13.00
N VAL A 147 9.21 -13.32 -11.93
CA VAL A 147 9.94 -12.22 -11.29
C VAL A 147 11.41 -12.60 -11.18
N ASN A 148 12.31 -11.75 -11.69
CA ASN A 148 13.75 -11.86 -11.47
C ASN A 148 14.16 -10.75 -10.50
N ASP A 149 14.47 -11.10 -9.25
CA ASP A 149 14.73 -10.14 -8.17
C ASP A 149 16.20 -10.22 -7.71
N HIS A 150 16.99 -9.23 -8.08
CA HIS A 150 18.39 -9.09 -7.64
C HIS A 150 18.52 -8.68 -6.15
N SER A 151 17.46 -8.23 -5.52
CA SER A 151 17.48 -7.82 -4.11
C SER A 151 17.28 -8.98 -3.14
N ASP A 152 16.70 -10.08 -3.60
CA ASP A 152 16.38 -11.25 -2.79
C ASP A 152 17.59 -12.20 -2.70
N THR A 153 18.31 -12.13 -1.59
CA THR A 153 19.54 -12.92 -1.34
C THR A 153 19.30 -14.20 -0.52
N ARG A 154 18.05 -14.64 -0.35
CA ARG A 154 17.69 -15.82 0.47
C ARG A 154 18.31 -17.13 -0.02
N SER A 155 18.64 -17.24 -1.29
CA SER A 155 19.28 -18.42 -1.89
C SER A 155 20.81 -18.42 -1.77
N GLY A 156 21.41 -17.42 -1.12
CA GLY A 156 22.88 -17.27 -1.03
C GLY A 156 23.55 -16.79 -2.33
N GLU A 157 22.74 -16.44 -3.34
CA GLU A 157 23.17 -15.95 -4.65
C GLU A 157 22.79 -14.47 -4.85
N ASN A 158 23.18 -13.91 -6.00
CA ASN A 158 22.92 -12.51 -6.36
C ASN A 158 21.46 -12.25 -6.80
N GLY A 159 20.50 -12.90 -6.18
CA GLY A 159 19.08 -12.73 -6.48
C GLY A 159 18.30 -14.03 -6.51
N THR A 160 17.04 -13.94 -6.85
CA THR A 160 16.08 -15.05 -6.89
C THR A 160 15.17 -14.91 -8.10
N THR A 161 14.81 -16.02 -8.73
CA THR A 161 13.76 -16.09 -9.75
C THR A 161 12.51 -16.76 -9.15
N TRP A 162 11.36 -16.13 -9.33
CA TRP A 162 10.05 -16.65 -8.98
C TRP A 162 9.26 -16.94 -10.24
N LYS A 163 8.53 -18.06 -10.28
CA LYS A 163 7.56 -18.39 -11.35
C LYS A 163 6.20 -18.70 -10.77
N TYR A 164 5.17 -18.32 -11.52
CA TYR A 164 3.78 -18.50 -11.16
C TYR A 164 3.06 -19.23 -12.29
N THR A 165 2.19 -20.17 -11.94
CA THR A 165 1.31 -20.88 -12.87
C THR A 165 -0.12 -20.67 -12.43
N TYR A 166 -1.01 -20.42 -13.37
CA TYR A 166 -2.41 -20.10 -13.12
C TYR A 166 -3.33 -21.12 -13.78
N ASP A 167 -4.57 -21.23 -13.28
CA ASP A 167 -5.66 -21.87 -14.00
C ASP A 167 -6.34 -20.88 -14.96
N LEU A 168 -7.36 -21.34 -15.68
CA LEU A 168 -8.12 -20.50 -16.62
C LEU A 168 -8.94 -19.40 -15.94
N GLY A 169 -9.18 -19.50 -14.63
CA GLY A 169 -9.88 -18.49 -13.83
C GLY A 169 -8.94 -17.43 -13.24
N GLY A 170 -7.61 -17.57 -13.42
CA GLY A 170 -6.61 -16.68 -12.84
C GLY A 170 -6.18 -17.05 -11.43
N ASN A 171 -6.58 -18.21 -10.92
CA ASN A 171 -6.12 -18.67 -9.62
C ASN A 171 -4.69 -19.21 -9.73
N ILE A 172 -3.82 -18.87 -8.77
CA ILE A 172 -2.44 -19.38 -8.72
C ILE A 172 -2.46 -20.86 -8.36
N LEU A 173 -2.02 -21.72 -9.27
CA LEU A 173 -1.88 -23.17 -9.03
C LEU A 173 -0.53 -23.50 -8.40
N LYS A 174 0.52 -22.78 -8.79
CA LYS A 174 1.89 -23.05 -8.35
C LYS A 174 2.72 -21.77 -8.26
N LYS A 175 3.53 -21.69 -7.22
CA LYS A 175 4.57 -20.69 -7.03
C LYS A 175 5.89 -21.39 -6.79
N GLU A 176 6.90 -21.11 -7.62
CA GLU A 176 8.21 -21.75 -7.56
C GLU A 176 9.31 -20.71 -7.38
N ARG A 177 10.29 -21.03 -6.54
CA ARG A 177 11.48 -20.22 -6.33
C ARG A 177 12.69 -20.95 -6.88
N PHE A 178 13.51 -20.24 -7.62
CA PHE A 178 14.73 -20.73 -8.24
C PHE A 178 15.92 -19.85 -7.82
N ALA A 179 17.14 -20.35 -8.02
CA ALA A 179 18.32 -19.50 -8.09
C ALA A 179 18.13 -18.43 -9.19
N TYR A 180 18.81 -17.30 -9.06
CA TYR A 180 18.66 -16.21 -10.03
C TYR A 180 18.93 -16.68 -11.46
N ALA A 181 18.02 -16.36 -12.37
CA ALA A 181 18.02 -16.76 -13.78
C ALA A 181 17.93 -18.28 -14.08
N ASP A 182 17.90 -19.16 -13.07
CA ASP A 182 17.50 -20.55 -13.26
C ASP A 182 15.97 -20.62 -13.42
N THR A 183 15.49 -21.53 -14.24
CA THR A 183 14.05 -21.79 -14.46
C THR A 183 13.72 -23.27 -14.54
N THR A 184 14.68 -24.13 -14.21
CA THR A 184 14.59 -25.59 -14.39
C THR A 184 14.60 -26.36 -13.06
N ASN A 185 15.37 -25.90 -12.08
CA ASN A 185 15.57 -26.58 -10.80
C ASN A 185 14.99 -25.74 -9.65
N PRO A 186 13.71 -25.92 -9.29
CA PRO A 186 13.15 -25.12 -8.22
C PRO A 186 13.76 -25.48 -6.86
N LEU A 187 14.16 -24.46 -6.10
CA LEU A 187 14.60 -24.57 -4.71
C LEU A 187 13.45 -24.74 -3.74
N GLU A 188 12.25 -24.25 -4.14
CA GLU A 188 11.04 -24.32 -3.37
C GLU A 188 9.84 -24.35 -4.31
N THR A 189 8.84 -25.16 -4.02
CA THR A 189 7.58 -25.20 -4.74
C THR A 189 6.43 -25.13 -3.74
N VAL A 190 5.50 -24.21 -3.97
CA VAL A 190 4.22 -24.13 -3.24
C VAL A 190 3.11 -24.42 -4.23
N THR A 191 2.25 -25.39 -3.87
CA THR A 191 1.08 -25.76 -4.67
C THR A 191 -0.20 -25.32 -4.01
N TYR A 192 -1.17 -24.90 -4.81
CA TYR A 192 -2.49 -24.42 -4.38
C TYR A 192 -3.57 -25.27 -5.02
N THR A 193 -4.58 -25.63 -4.26
CA THR A 193 -5.69 -26.46 -4.73
C THR A 193 -7.03 -25.76 -4.50
N TYR A 194 -7.87 -25.76 -5.54
CA TYR A 194 -9.21 -25.18 -5.56
C TYR A 194 -10.21 -26.32 -5.85
N GLY A 195 -10.60 -27.05 -4.81
CA GLY A 195 -11.38 -28.29 -4.93
C GLY A 195 -12.87 -28.16 -4.58
N ASP A 196 -13.38 -26.94 -4.32
CA ASP A 196 -14.78 -26.73 -4.02
C ASP A 196 -15.62 -26.68 -5.32
N ALA A 197 -16.57 -27.61 -5.48
CA ALA A 197 -17.38 -27.72 -6.70
C ALA A 197 -18.34 -26.52 -6.88
N ASN A 198 -18.77 -25.89 -5.79
CA ASN A 198 -19.75 -24.80 -5.80
C ASN A 198 -19.08 -23.42 -5.78
N TRP A 199 -17.86 -23.35 -5.26
CA TRP A 199 -17.06 -22.13 -5.20
C TRP A 199 -15.66 -22.42 -5.74
N ARG A 200 -15.51 -22.36 -7.05
CA ARG A 200 -14.31 -22.81 -7.78
C ARG A 200 -13.04 -22.01 -7.45
N ASP A 201 -13.18 -20.75 -7.04
CA ASP A 201 -12.04 -19.90 -6.67
C ASP A 201 -11.68 -20.01 -5.18
N LYS A 202 -12.33 -20.89 -4.44
CA LYS A 202 -12.03 -21.12 -3.03
C LYS A 202 -10.80 -22.00 -2.87
N LEU A 203 -9.74 -21.45 -2.30
CA LEU A 203 -8.52 -22.18 -1.97
C LEU A 203 -8.83 -23.25 -0.92
N THR A 204 -8.71 -24.54 -1.28
CA THR A 204 -9.05 -25.65 -0.40
C THR A 204 -7.83 -26.32 0.23
N ALA A 205 -6.65 -26.20 -0.37
CA ALA A 205 -5.40 -26.70 0.23
C ALA A 205 -4.18 -25.92 -0.26
N VAL A 206 -3.13 -25.90 0.57
CA VAL A 206 -1.78 -25.43 0.24
C VAL A 206 -0.79 -26.53 0.58
N ASN A 207 0.06 -26.94 -0.38
CA ASN A 207 0.99 -28.07 -0.25
C ASN A 207 0.32 -29.35 0.30
N GLY A 208 -0.92 -29.61 -0.10
CA GLY A 208 -1.72 -30.74 0.38
C GLY A 208 -2.35 -30.53 1.76
N SER A 209 -2.01 -29.48 2.52
CA SER A 209 -2.63 -29.14 3.79
C SER A 209 -4.00 -28.50 3.56
N THR A 210 -5.06 -29.16 4.04
CA THR A 210 -6.44 -28.70 3.84
C THR A 210 -6.75 -27.45 4.65
N ILE A 211 -7.42 -26.49 4.01
CA ILE A 211 -7.96 -25.30 4.67
C ILE A 211 -9.43 -25.54 5.00
N ARG A 212 -9.83 -25.34 6.24
CA ARG A 212 -11.23 -25.41 6.67
C ARG A 212 -11.82 -24.01 6.78
N TYR A 213 -13.08 -23.90 6.38
CA TYR A 213 -13.83 -22.64 6.37
C TYR A 213 -15.13 -22.76 7.16
N ASP A 214 -15.64 -21.63 7.65
CA ASP A 214 -17.01 -21.53 8.12
C ASP A 214 -18.00 -21.38 6.94
N ALA A 215 -19.29 -21.30 7.26
CA ALA A 215 -20.34 -21.24 6.24
C ALA A 215 -20.32 -19.98 5.37
N ILE A 216 -19.66 -18.91 5.81
CA ILE A 216 -19.56 -17.64 5.07
C ILE A 216 -18.17 -17.44 4.43
N GLY A 217 -17.30 -18.46 4.49
CA GLY A 217 -16.00 -18.50 3.82
C GLY A 217 -14.84 -17.91 4.61
N ASN A 218 -14.95 -17.73 5.92
CA ASN A 218 -13.79 -17.38 6.74
C ASN A 218 -12.95 -18.62 7.01
N PRO A 219 -11.62 -18.60 6.85
CA PRO A 219 -10.77 -19.73 7.21
C PRO A 219 -10.82 -19.98 8.72
N LEU A 220 -11.00 -21.23 9.10
CA LEU A 220 -10.97 -21.69 10.50
C LEU A 220 -9.63 -22.31 10.87
N ASN A 221 -8.99 -22.95 9.89
CA ASN A 221 -7.69 -23.60 10.03
C ASN A 221 -7.05 -23.80 8.66
N ASP A 222 -5.75 -23.53 8.53
CA ASP A 222 -4.98 -23.69 7.28
C ASP A 222 -3.87 -24.75 7.38
N GLY A 223 -3.91 -25.57 8.42
CA GLY A 223 -2.87 -26.56 8.74
C GLY A 223 -1.75 -26.00 9.62
N THR A 224 -1.59 -24.70 9.74
CA THR A 224 -0.60 -24.02 10.59
C THR A 224 -1.26 -23.15 11.64
N TRP A 225 -2.25 -22.37 11.26
CA TRP A 225 -2.98 -21.44 12.12
C TRP A 225 -4.42 -21.89 12.33
N THR A 226 -4.94 -21.60 13.51
CA THR A 226 -6.37 -21.66 13.84
C THR A 226 -6.89 -20.23 14.01
N TYR A 227 -8.06 -19.94 13.45
CA TYR A 227 -8.66 -18.62 13.40
C TYR A 227 -10.00 -18.60 14.11
N THR A 228 -10.29 -17.50 14.81
CA THR A 228 -11.59 -17.23 15.42
C THR A 228 -12.11 -15.91 14.88
N TRP A 229 -13.37 -15.90 14.46
CA TRP A 229 -14.02 -14.75 13.85
C TRP A 229 -15.17 -14.24 14.70
N GLN A 230 -15.45 -12.96 14.61
CA GLN A 230 -16.59 -12.28 15.25
C GLN A 230 -17.25 -11.34 14.26
N ASN A 231 -18.50 -10.94 14.53
CA ASN A 231 -19.26 -9.98 13.72
C ASN A 231 -19.19 -10.29 12.21
N GLY A 232 -19.28 -11.57 11.85
CA GLY A 232 -19.18 -12.07 10.50
C GLY A 232 -17.75 -12.24 9.99
N ARG A 233 -17.04 -11.17 9.65
CA ARG A 233 -15.71 -11.23 9.01
C ARG A 233 -14.59 -10.49 9.75
N GLN A 234 -14.77 -10.18 11.02
CA GLN A 234 -13.71 -9.59 11.84
C GLN A 234 -12.89 -10.70 12.49
N LEU A 235 -11.59 -10.77 12.18
CA LEU A 235 -10.67 -11.73 12.80
C LEU A 235 -10.46 -11.35 14.28
N GLN A 236 -11.03 -12.11 15.18
CA GLN A 236 -10.88 -11.88 16.63
C GLN A 236 -9.55 -12.41 17.15
N LYS A 237 -9.16 -13.61 16.69
CA LYS A 237 -7.97 -14.30 17.18
C LYS A 237 -7.37 -15.19 16.11
N MET A 238 -6.05 -15.31 16.12
CA MET A 238 -5.32 -16.35 15.40
C MET A 238 -4.26 -16.96 16.30
N GLN A 239 -4.06 -18.26 16.20
CA GLN A 239 -3.11 -18.98 17.04
C GLN A 239 -2.42 -20.13 16.33
N LYS A 240 -1.16 -20.35 16.67
CA LYS A 240 -0.37 -21.54 16.36
C LYS A 240 0.52 -21.88 17.55
N SER A 241 1.28 -22.96 17.48
CA SER A 241 2.21 -23.33 18.58
C SER A 241 3.10 -22.15 19.01
N GLY A 242 3.00 -21.76 20.27
CA GLY A 242 3.79 -20.68 20.90
C GLY A 242 3.40 -19.25 20.52
N VAL A 243 2.41 -19.03 19.64
CA VAL A 243 1.98 -17.69 19.22
C VAL A 243 0.47 -17.56 19.25
N THR A 244 -0.02 -16.54 19.94
CA THR A 244 -1.42 -16.12 19.92
C THR A 244 -1.47 -14.64 19.59
N ALA A 245 -2.28 -14.24 18.59
CA ALA A 245 -2.56 -12.86 18.29
C ALA A 245 -4.07 -12.58 18.42
N GLU A 246 -4.43 -11.49 19.09
CA GLU A 246 -5.80 -11.06 19.33
C GLU A 246 -6.01 -9.66 18.77
N PHE A 247 -7.23 -9.38 18.29
CA PHE A 247 -7.55 -8.16 17.57
C PHE A 247 -8.83 -7.55 18.13
N VAL A 248 -8.83 -6.22 18.30
CA VAL A 248 -9.99 -5.44 18.74
C VAL A 248 -10.36 -4.44 17.64
N TYR A 249 -11.65 -4.26 17.45
CA TYR A 249 -12.22 -3.38 16.43
C TYR A 249 -13.14 -2.35 17.08
N ASN A 250 -13.19 -1.14 16.51
CA ASN A 250 -14.17 -0.12 16.89
C ASN A 250 -15.55 -0.39 16.24
N ALA A 251 -16.52 0.48 16.51
CA ALA A 251 -17.87 0.37 15.98
C ALA A 251 -17.94 0.47 14.44
N ASP A 252 -16.96 1.13 13.81
CA ASP A 252 -16.87 1.27 12.35
C ASP A 252 -16.19 0.05 11.67
N GLY A 253 -15.82 -0.97 12.46
CA GLY A 253 -15.14 -2.16 11.96
C GLY A 253 -13.64 -1.98 11.69
N LEU A 254 -13.04 -0.86 12.11
CA LEU A 254 -11.61 -0.63 11.99
C LEU A 254 -10.85 -1.28 13.15
N ARG A 255 -9.76 -1.99 12.83
CA ARG A 255 -8.93 -2.61 13.86
C ARG A 255 -8.15 -1.54 14.63
N VAL A 256 -8.39 -1.45 15.94
CA VAL A 256 -7.80 -0.45 16.84
C VAL A 256 -6.71 -1.03 17.74
N GLN A 257 -6.66 -2.36 17.89
CA GLN A 257 -5.64 -3.02 18.72
C GLN A 257 -5.23 -4.37 18.13
N LYS A 258 -3.97 -4.71 18.27
CA LYS A 258 -3.40 -6.04 18.10
C LYS A 258 -2.55 -6.35 19.30
N THR A 259 -2.78 -7.51 19.93
CA THR A 259 -2.00 -8.04 21.06
C THR A 259 -1.36 -9.35 20.61
N VAL A 260 -0.08 -9.54 20.87
CA VAL A 260 0.64 -10.79 20.57
C VAL A 260 1.22 -11.35 21.86
N ASN A 261 0.82 -12.59 22.22
CA ASN A 261 1.21 -13.28 23.45
C ASN A 261 0.98 -12.43 24.72
N GLY A 262 -0.12 -11.64 24.73
CA GLY A 262 -0.51 -10.82 25.86
C GLY A 262 0.16 -9.43 25.93
N VAL A 263 0.95 -9.03 24.91
CA VAL A 263 1.64 -7.74 24.83
C VAL A 263 1.16 -6.92 23.65
#